data_e0fb611151a069c06f535c9a7b8e7a4d
#
_entry.id   e0fb611151a069c06f535c9a7b8e7a4d
#
_cell.length_a   1.000
_cell.length_b   1.000
_cell.length_c   1.000
_cell.angle_alpha   90.00
_cell.angle_beta   90.00
_cell.angle_gamma   90.00
#
_symmetry.space_group_name_H-M   'P 1'
#
loop_
_entity.id
_entity.type
_entity.pdbx_description
1 polymer ?
#
loop_
_entity_poly.entity_id
_entity_poly.type
_entity_poly.pdbx_seq_one_letter_code
_entity_poly.pdbx_strand_id
1 'polypeptide(L)'
;MKAVQIAAPQKMAVVEIEKPELKAGEILVKIEYVGFCGSDLNTYLGRNPMVKMPVIPGPEVGAVIDVVGPGVPESFKKGMNVTLNPYTNCGKCASCRNGRVNACEHNETLGVQRNGVMCEYAVLPWSKVIPAEGISSRDCALIEPMSVGFHAVSRGQVIDNEIVMVIGCGMVGMGAIVRAALRGATVIAVDLDDEKLALAREVGATYVINSRTENVHERVQEYSGGLGADVVIEAVGSPATYVMAVDEVSFTGRVVCIGYAKSGVEFQTKYFVQKELDIRGSRNALPADFRAVIHYMKTGNCPVEKLISSIVSPENASEAMEGWAVNPGKVFRILVKF
;
A
#
# COMPACT_ATOMS: atom_id res chain seq x y z
N MET A 1 -4.51 -5.59 27.57
CA MET A 1 -5.13 -4.83 26.47
C MET A 1 -5.55 -5.74 25.34
N LYS A 2 -6.63 -5.38 24.62
CA LYS A 2 -7.12 -6.19 23.48
C LYS A 2 -6.19 -6.11 22.28
N ALA A 3 -6.06 -7.22 21.55
CA ALA A 3 -5.44 -7.30 20.25
C ALA A 3 -6.20 -8.32 19.36
N VAL A 4 -6.15 -8.15 18.05
CA VAL A 4 -6.63 -9.14 17.09
C VAL A 4 -5.44 -9.98 16.62
N GLN A 5 -5.53 -11.29 16.71
CA GLN A 5 -4.45 -12.22 16.38
C GLN A 5 -4.89 -13.24 15.34
N ILE A 6 -4.06 -13.49 14.35
CA ILE A 6 -4.16 -14.65 13.45
C ILE A 6 -3.34 -15.77 14.09
N ALA A 7 -4.02 -16.74 14.70
CA ALA A 7 -3.37 -17.84 15.42
C ALA A 7 -2.91 -18.97 14.50
N ALA A 8 -3.67 -19.22 13.43
CA ALA A 8 -3.42 -20.22 12.38
C ALA A 8 -4.21 -19.84 11.12
N PRO A 9 -4.00 -20.53 9.98
CA PRO A 9 -4.80 -20.29 8.78
C PRO A 9 -6.30 -20.37 9.08
N GLN A 10 -7.03 -19.32 8.68
CA GLN A 10 -8.48 -19.14 8.89
C GLN A 10 -8.91 -19.12 10.37
N LYS A 11 -7.96 -18.83 11.27
CA LYS A 11 -8.25 -18.69 12.70
C LYS A 11 -7.77 -17.33 13.19
N MET A 12 -8.71 -16.43 13.37
CA MET A 12 -8.48 -15.08 13.89
C MET A 12 -9.37 -14.88 15.12
N ALA A 13 -8.85 -14.24 16.17
CA ALA A 13 -9.59 -13.98 17.39
C ALA A 13 -9.03 -12.75 18.12
N VAL A 14 -9.86 -12.17 18.99
CA VAL A 14 -9.41 -11.20 19.98
C VAL A 14 -8.68 -11.93 21.11
N VAL A 15 -7.54 -11.41 21.49
CA VAL A 15 -6.72 -11.92 22.59
C VAL A 15 -6.36 -10.78 23.53
N GLU A 16 -6.05 -11.13 24.80
CA GLU A 16 -5.48 -10.19 25.75
C GLU A 16 -3.96 -10.28 25.71
N ILE A 17 -3.30 -9.12 25.63
CA ILE A 17 -1.84 -8.98 25.67
C ILE A 17 -1.44 -7.90 26.68
N GLU A 18 -0.21 -7.91 27.13
CA GLU A 18 0.32 -6.87 28.01
C GLU A 18 0.43 -5.53 27.28
N LYS A 19 0.16 -4.43 28.00
CA LYS A 19 0.40 -3.07 27.46
C LYS A 19 1.91 -2.84 27.41
N PRO A 20 2.46 -2.36 26.26
CA PRO A 20 3.90 -2.16 26.15
C PRO A 20 4.40 -1.03 27.04
N GLU A 21 5.60 -1.19 27.60
CA GLU A 21 6.29 -0.16 28.38
C GLU A 21 6.98 0.85 27.47
N LEU A 22 6.87 2.13 27.84
CA LEU A 22 7.49 3.25 27.13
C LEU A 22 8.94 3.45 27.58
N LYS A 23 9.86 3.57 26.64
CA LYS A 23 11.28 3.84 26.86
C LYS A 23 11.70 5.22 26.33
N ALA A 24 12.92 5.64 26.64
CA ALA A 24 13.50 6.84 26.05
C ALA A 24 13.60 6.75 24.53
N GLY A 25 13.27 7.84 23.82
CA GLY A 25 13.23 7.90 22.35
C GLY A 25 12.00 7.26 21.73
N GLU A 26 11.02 6.84 22.52
CA GLU A 26 9.80 6.18 22.04
C GLU A 26 8.54 7.00 22.29
N ILE A 27 7.50 6.71 21.57
CA ILE A 27 6.16 7.28 21.68
C ILE A 27 5.18 6.14 21.91
N LEU A 28 4.33 6.26 22.93
CA LEU A 28 3.14 5.44 23.11
C LEU A 28 2.01 6.07 22.31
N VAL A 29 1.47 5.33 21.38
CA VAL A 29 0.28 5.73 20.63
C VAL A 29 -0.92 4.90 21.05
N LYS A 30 -2.09 5.55 21.14
CA LYS A 30 -3.38 4.89 21.21
C LYS A 30 -3.82 4.62 19.77
N ILE A 31 -4.01 3.37 19.44
CA ILE A 31 -4.50 2.97 18.13
C ILE A 31 -6.00 3.22 18.10
N GLU A 32 -6.48 3.84 17.03
CA GLU A 32 -7.91 4.06 16.83
C GLU A 32 -8.45 3.29 15.64
N TYR A 33 -7.64 3.19 14.57
CA TYR A 33 -8.03 2.45 13.36
C TYR A 33 -6.82 1.69 12.80
N VAL A 34 -7.06 0.45 12.38
CA VAL A 34 -6.07 -0.35 11.66
C VAL A 34 -6.71 -0.96 10.42
N GLY A 35 -6.11 -0.74 9.26
CA GLY A 35 -6.55 -1.33 8.00
C GLY A 35 -6.04 -2.75 7.84
N PHE A 36 -6.89 -3.64 7.35
CA PHE A 36 -6.46 -4.92 6.80
C PHE A 36 -5.85 -4.73 5.42
N CYS A 37 -4.65 -5.24 5.20
CA CYS A 37 -3.97 -5.22 3.91
C CYS A 37 -4.04 -6.58 3.19
N GLY A 38 -3.63 -6.61 1.92
CA GLY A 38 -3.57 -7.85 1.15
C GLY A 38 -2.60 -8.90 1.73
N SER A 39 -1.57 -8.47 2.47
CA SER A 39 -0.67 -9.38 3.19
C SER A 39 -1.38 -10.05 4.38
N ASP A 40 -2.26 -9.32 5.09
CA ASP A 40 -3.05 -9.88 6.19
C ASP A 40 -4.03 -10.95 5.67
N LEU A 41 -4.70 -10.68 4.55
CA LEU A 41 -5.56 -11.65 3.88
C LEU A 41 -4.77 -12.90 3.46
N ASN A 42 -3.60 -12.74 2.85
CA ASN A 42 -2.76 -13.88 2.48
C ASN A 42 -2.24 -14.65 3.70
N THR A 43 -1.96 -13.97 4.81
CA THR A 43 -1.61 -14.58 6.10
C THR A 43 -2.79 -15.38 6.65
N TYR A 44 -3.97 -14.78 6.69
CA TYR A 44 -5.20 -15.46 7.12
C TYR A 44 -5.48 -16.73 6.29
N LEU A 45 -5.25 -16.69 4.99
CA LEU A 45 -5.41 -17.84 4.10
C LEU A 45 -4.25 -18.86 4.16
N GLY A 46 -3.21 -18.62 4.99
CA GLY A 46 -2.03 -19.49 5.07
C GLY A 46 -1.13 -19.45 3.83
N ARG A 47 -1.21 -18.37 3.03
CA ARG A 47 -0.51 -18.22 1.74
C ARG A 47 0.69 -17.26 1.79
N ASN A 48 0.99 -16.68 2.96
CA ASN A 48 2.10 -15.75 3.12
C ASN A 48 3.32 -16.45 3.73
N PRO A 49 4.37 -16.78 2.93
CA PRO A 49 5.52 -17.52 3.42
C PRO A 49 6.42 -16.70 4.35
N MET A 50 6.24 -15.40 4.41
CA MET A 50 7.06 -14.49 5.23
C MET A 50 6.57 -14.37 6.67
N VAL A 51 5.40 -14.91 6.99
CA VAL A 51 4.76 -14.77 8.31
C VAL A 51 4.88 -16.07 9.10
N LYS A 52 5.29 -15.92 10.35
CA LYS A 52 5.21 -17.00 11.35
C LYS A 52 4.02 -16.73 12.27
N MET A 53 3.08 -17.67 12.31
CA MET A 53 1.93 -17.60 13.22
C MET A 53 2.27 -18.18 14.59
N PRO A 54 1.65 -17.69 15.68
CA PRO A 54 0.65 -16.63 15.73
C PRO A 54 1.24 -15.25 15.44
N VAL A 55 0.44 -14.34 14.86
CA VAL A 55 0.84 -12.96 14.56
C VAL A 55 -0.31 -11.99 14.79
N ILE A 56 -0.01 -10.81 15.32
CA ILE A 56 -0.91 -9.66 15.33
C ILE A 56 -0.72 -8.94 13.97
N PRO A 57 -1.75 -8.81 13.11
CA PRO A 57 -1.65 -8.13 11.82
C PRO A 57 -1.63 -6.60 11.97
N GLY A 58 -1.66 -5.88 10.85
CA GLY A 58 -1.92 -4.46 10.78
C GLY A 58 -0.68 -3.57 10.65
N PRO A 59 -0.27 -3.26 9.40
CA PRO A 59 0.72 -2.23 9.12
C PRO A 59 0.11 -0.86 8.84
N GLU A 60 -1.21 -0.77 8.60
CA GLU A 60 -1.92 0.42 8.11
C GLU A 60 -2.67 1.09 9.26
N VAL A 61 -2.18 2.22 9.75
CA VAL A 61 -2.53 2.70 11.08
C VAL A 61 -2.99 4.15 11.10
N GLY A 62 -4.08 4.36 11.82
CA GLY A 62 -4.50 5.66 12.33
C GLY A 62 -4.53 5.66 13.85
N ALA A 63 -3.75 6.53 14.45
CA ALA A 63 -3.54 6.56 15.88
C ALA A 63 -3.42 7.99 16.42
N VAL A 64 -3.45 8.10 17.75
CA VAL A 64 -3.24 9.36 18.47
C VAL A 64 -2.08 9.19 19.45
N ILE A 65 -1.20 10.19 19.53
CA ILE A 65 -0.12 10.19 20.53
C ILE A 65 -0.73 10.28 21.94
N ASP A 66 -0.48 9.27 22.77
CA ASP A 66 -0.92 9.24 24.18
C ASP A 66 0.17 9.75 25.13
N VAL A 67 1.40 9.20 24.99
CA VAL A 67 2.54 9.63 25.83
C VAL A 67 3.78 9.78 24.97
N VAL A 68 4.51 10.86 25.20
CA VAL A 68 5.81 11.15 24.57
C VAL A 68 6.91 10.81 25.56
N GLY A 69 7.83 9.89 25.21
CA GLY A 69 8.93 9.48 26.06
C GLY A 69 10.07 10.51 26.12
N PRO A 70 10.98 10.38 27.10
CA PRO A 70 12.15 11.25 27.20
C PRO A 70 13.02 11.18 25.92
N GLY A 71 13.59 12.31 25.51
CA GLY A 71 14.48 12.39 24.33
C GLY A 71 13.79 12.38 22.97
N VAL A 72 12.45 12.41 22.94
CA VAL A 72 11.68 12.62 21.71
C VAL A 72 11.66 14.12 21.37
N PRO A 73 11.76 14.52 20.08
CA PRO A 73 11.70 15.92 19.68
C PRO A 73 10.40 16.62 20.15
N GLU A 74 10.50 17.89 20.55
CA GLU A 74 9.39 18.72 21.09
C GLU A 74 8.24 18.92 20.09
N SER A 75 8.48 18.66 18.80
CA SER A 75 7.44 18.71 17.77
C SER A 75 6.35 17.63 17.93
N PHE A 76 6.62 16.56 18.67
CA PHE A 76 5.64 15.52 18.97
C PHE A 76 4.90 15.87 20.28
N LYS A 77 3.57 15.93 20.20
CA LYS A 77 2.72 16.29 21.34
C LYS A 77 1.60 15.28 21.54
N LYS A 78 1.21 15.06 22.80
CA LYS A 78 -0.01 14.30 23.12
C LYS A 78 -1.21 14.85 22.38
N GLY A 79 -2.07 13.97 21.88
CA GLY A 79 -3.29 14.31 21.13
C GLY A 79 -3.08 14.50 19.62
N MET A 80 -1.84 14.46 19.10
CA MET A 80 -1.61 14.51 17.66
C MET A 80 -2.09 13.26 16.97
N ASN A 81 -2.83 13.42 15.86
CA ASN A 81 -3.13 12.33 14.93
C ASN A 81 -1.88 11.95 14.15
N VAL A 82 -1.63 10.65 14.06
CA VAL A 82 -0.43 10.09 13.45
C VAL A 82 -0.76 8.85 12.61
N THR A 83 0.06 8.58 11.60
CA THR A 83 0.23 7.26 11.04
C THR A 83 1.61 6.71 11.40
N LEU A 84 1.86 5.45 11.09
CA LEU A 84 3.12 4.79 11.43
C LEU A 84 3.86 4.35 10.18
N ASN A 85 5.20 4.48 10.20
CA ASN A 85 6.05 3.82 9.23
C ASN A 85 6.31 2.38 9.71
N PRO A 86 5.69 1.33 9.13
CA PRO A 86 5.75 -0.02 9.64
C PRO A 86 7.08 -0.73 9.34
N TYR A 87 7.96 -0.12 8.56
CA TYR A 87 9.17 -0.74 8.03
C TYR A 87 10.39 -0.51 8.92
N THR A 88 11.21 -1.55 9.15
CA THR A 88 12.52 -1.40 9.75
C THR A 88 13.62 -1.21 8.70
N ASN A 89 14.79 -0.80 9.14
CA ASN A 89 15.97 -0.76 8.31
C ASN A 89 17.25 -0.91 9.16
N CYS A 90 18.24 -1.63 8.62
CA CYS A 90 19.48 -1.94 9.36
C CYS A 90 20.58 -0.86 9.23
N GLY A 91 20.44 0.10 8.32
CA GLY A 91 21.39 1.17 8.07
C GLY A 91 22.67 0.76 7.31
N LYS A 92 22.97 -0.52 7.16
CA LYS A 92 24.29 -1.02 6.68
C LYS A 92 24.27 -1.90 5.43
N CYS A 93 23.12 -2.48 5.05
CA CYS A 93 23.02 -3.29 3.82
C CYS A 93 23.13 -2.42 2.55
N ALA A 94 23.24 -3.06 1.39
CA ALA A 94 23.41 -2.36 0.12
C ALA A 94 22.30 -1.33 -0.15
N SER A 95 21.03 -1.69 0.07
CA SER A 95 19.90 -0.78 -0.15
C SER A 95 19.92 0.41 0.82
N CYS A 96 20.25 0.18 2.10
CA CYS A 96 20.35 1.27 3.09
C CYS A 96 21.48 2.26 2.72
N ARG A 97 22.64 1.76 2.30
CA ARG A 97 23.76 2.61 1.85
C ARG A 97 23.44 3.43 0.60
N ASN A 98 22.54 2.91 -0.25
CA ASN A 98 22.04 3.61 -1.44
C ASN A 98 20.83 4.51 -1.16
N GLY A 99 20.50 4.80 0.11
CA GLY A 99 19.38 5.66 0.50
C GLY A 99 18.00 5.01 0.33
N ARG A 100 17.92 3.73 -0.06
CA ARG A 100 16.67 2.98 -0.26
C ARG A 100 16.33 2.15 0.97
N VAL A 101 16.15 2.81 2.11
CA VAL A 101 15.91 2.16 3.40
C VAL A 101 14.60 1.34 3.42
N ASN A 102 13.63 1.70 2.60
CA ASN A 102 12.36 0.97 2.38
C ASN A 102 12.59 -0.44 1.79
N ALA A 103 13.66 -0.64 1.03
CA ALA A 103 14.01 -1.93 0.42
C ALA A 103 15.11 -2.67 1.21
N CYS A 104 15.29 -2.36 2.50
CA CYS A 104 16.29 -2.99 3.35
C CYS A 104 16.21 -4.52 3.28
N GLU A 105 17.37 -5.17 3.12
CA GLU A 105 17.48 -6.64 3.09
C GLU A 105 16.96 -7.28 4.39
N HIS A 106 17.21 -6.60 5.52
CA HIS A 106 16.78 -7.03 6.86
C HIS A 106 15.53 -6.26 7.33
N ASN A 107 14.64 -5.90 6.41
CA ASN A 107 13.40 -5.24 6.78
C ASN A 107 12.47 -6.21 7.51
N GLU A 108 11.92 -5.73 8.61
CA GLU A 108 10.83 -6.38 9.34
C GLU A 108 9.63 -5.43 9.36
N THR A 109 8.61 -5.77 8.57
CA THR A 109 7.35 -5.01 8.52
C THR A 109 6.44 -5.43 9.66
N LEU A 110 5.80 -4.45 10.33
CA LEU A 110 4.73 -4.70 11.29
C LEU A 110 3.61 -5.54 10.64
N GLY A 111 3.16 -6.58 11.36
CA GLY A 111 2.12 -7.50 10.89
C GLY A 111 2.60 -8.56 9.89
N VAL A 112 3.90 -8.57 9.52
CA VAL A 112 4.48 -9.54 8.59
C VAL A 112 5.61 -10.33 9.25
N GLN A 113 6.81 -9.77 9.39
CA GLN A 113 7.93 -10.45 10.03
C GLN A 113 7.95 -10.30 11.56
N ARG A 114 7.17 -9.37 12.09
CA ARG A 114 6.96 -9.15 13.53
C ARG A 114 5.50 -8.77 13.77
N ASN A 115 5.06 -8.82 15.03
CA ASN A 115 3.71 -8.40 15.38
C ASN A 115 3.43 -6.99 14.88
N GLY A 116 2.25 -6.81 14.31
CA GLY A 116 1.68 -5.53 13.92
C GLY A 116 1.03 -4.81 15.11
N VAL A 117 0.18 -3.87 14.77
CA VAL A 117 -0.44 -2.99 15.77
C VAL A 117 -1.97 -3.03 15.75
N MET A 118 -2.54 -4.16 15.36
CA MET A 118 -3.98 -4.38 15.52
C MET A 118 -4.31 -4.68 17.00
N CYS A 119 -4.13 -3.66 17.83
CA CYS A 119 -4.29 -3.67 19.30
C CYS A 119 -4.58 -2.25 19.80
N GLU A 120 -4.93 -2.09 21.07
CA GLU A 120 -5.33 -0.78 21.64
C GLU A 120 -4.17 0.22 21.74
N TYR A 121 -2.93 -0.24 22.03
CA TYR A 121 -1.76 0.62 22.20
C TYR A 121 -0.52 0.00 21.57
N ALA A 122 0.35 0.87 21.05
CA ALA A 122 1.66 0.46 20.55
C ALA A 122 2.74 1.46 20.97
N VAL A 123 3.97 0.96 21.16
CA VAL A 123 5.16 1.78 21.41
C VAL A 123 6.10 1.65 20.21
N LEU A 124 6.54 2.79 19.70
CA LEU A 124 7.46 2.85 18.55
C LEU A 124 8.53 3.92 18.78
N PRO A 125 9.73 3.75 18.18
CA PRO A 125 10.69 4.85 18.10
C PRO A 125 10.03 6.06 17.43
N TRP A 126 10.28 7.27 17.94
CA TRP A 126 9.68 8.50 17.40
C TRP A 126 9.89 8.67 15.90
N SER A 127 11.02 8.18 15.36
CA SER A 127 11.34 8.25 13.93
C SER A 127 10.42 7.40 13.03
N LYS A 128 9.60 6.53 13.63
CA LYS A 128 8.59 5.69 12.95
C LYS A 128 7.18 6.24 13.09
N VAL A 129 6.98 7.27 13.90
CA VAL A 129 5.69 7.95 14.06
C VAL A 129 5.65 9.16 13.14
N ILE A 130 4.63 9.23 12.29
CA ILE A 130 4.49 10.27 11.26
C ILE A 130 3.29 11.14 11.62
N PRO A 131 3.50 12.40 12.06
CA PRO A 131 2.42 13.34 12.31
C PRO A 131 1.59 13.60 11.05
N ALA A 132 0.27 13.55 11.22
CA ALA A 132 -0.72 13.78 10.15
C ALA A 132 -1.72 14.85 10.58
N GLU A 133 -1.22 15.99 11.04
CA GLU A 133 -2.02 17.11 11.52
C GLU A 133 -3.04 17.55 10.46
N GLY A 134 -4.30 17.77 10.89
CA GLY A 134 -5.41 18.14 10.01
C GLY A 134 -6.07 16.97 9.29
N ILE A 135 -5.59 15.72 9.50
CA ILE A 135 -6.22 14.50 9.01
C ILE A 135 -6.78 13.73 10.22
N SER A 136 -7.99 13.17 10.08
CA SER A 136 -8.58 12.36 11.14
C SER A 136 -7.78 11.08 11.38
N SER A 137 -7.81 10.52 12.59
CA SER A 137 -7.16 9.25 12.88
C SER A 137 -7.71 8.12 11.99
N ARG A 138 -8.99 8.15 11.64
CA ARG A 138 -9.59 7.21 10.68
C ARG A 138 -8.88 7.27 9.34
N ASP A 139 -8.73 8.47 8.80
CA ASP A 139 -8.18 8.68 7.46
C ASP A 139 -6.67 8.43 7.43
N CYS A 140 -5.99 8.60 8.56
CA CYS A 140 -4.57 8.27 8.71
C CYS A 140 -4.26 6.81 8.37
N ALA A 141 -5.22 5.88 8.57
CA ALA A 141 -5.05 4.46 8.22
C ALA A 141 -4.91 4.22 6.70
N LEU A 142 -5.28 5.18 5.85
CA LEU A 142 -5.15 5.08 4.39
C LEU A 142 -3.79 5.59 3.87
N ILE A 143 -2.99 6.25 4.71
CA ILE A 143 -1.76 6.91 4.28
C ILE A 143 -0.70 5.89 3.85
N GLU A 144 -0.48 4.84 4.64
CA GLU A 144 0.52 3.83 4.34
C GLU A 144 0.24 3.13 3.01
N PRO A 145 -0.95 2.53 2.76
CA PRO A 145 -1.19 1.80 1.52
C PRO A 145 -1.16 2.70 0.27
N MET A 146 -1.58 3.97 0.37
CA MET A 146 -1.42 4.93 -0.73
C MET A 146 0.05 5.30 -0.96
N SER A 147 0.86 5.38 0.10
CA SER A 147 2.29 5.73 0.00
C SER A 147 3.09 4.71 -0.81
N VAL A 148 2.68 3.43 -0.81
CA VAL A 148 3.28 2.37 -1.64
C VAL A 148 3.07 2.66 -3.14
N GLY A 149 1.87 3.09 -3.53
CA GLY A 149 1.57 3.53 -4.91
C GLY A 149 2.34 4.79 -5.30
N PHE A 150 2.41 5.79 -4.40
CA PHE A 150 3.21 7.00 -4.58
C PHE A 150 4.69 6.68 -4.80
N HIS A 151 5.21 5.73 -4.03
CA HIS A 151 6.58 5.24 -4.18
C HIS A 151 6.82 4.61 -5.55
N ALA A 152 5.87 3.82 -6.06
CA ALA A 152 5.99 3.19 -7.37
C ALA A 152 6.10 4.21 -8.50
N VAL A 153 5.32 5.29 -8.45
CA VAL A 153 5.42 6.40 -9.41
C VAL A 153 6.79 7.08 -9.35
N SER A 154 7.33 7.27 -8.13
CA SER A 154 8.69 7.78 -7.93
C SER A 154 9.75 6.81 -8.49
N ARG A 155 9.55 5.49 -8.32
CA ARG A 155 10.40 4.44 -8.90
C ARG A 155 10.33 4.43 -10.42
N GLY A 156 9.15 4.68 -10.99
CA GLY A 156 8.93 4.85 -12.43
C GLY A 156 9.57 6.13 -12.97
N GLN A 157 9.97 7.08 -12.13
CA GLN A 157 10.47 8.40 -12.56
C GLN A 157 9.47 9.11 -13.49
N VAL A 158 8.19 8.97 -13.18
CA VAL A 158 7.12 9.57 -13.97
C VAL A 158 7.26 11.09 -14.00
N ILE A 159 7.17 11.65 -15.21
CA ILE A 159 7.16 13.09 -15.49
C ILE A 159 5.85 13.49 -16.16
N ASP A 160 5.65 14.79 -16.33
CA ASP A 160 4.50 15.37 -17.04
C ASP A 160 4.46 14.93 -18.51
N ASN A 161 3.25 14.82 -19.05
CA ASN A 161 2.93 14.40 -20.41
C ASN A 161 3.24 12.93 -20.77
N GLU A 162 3.76 12.13 -19.83
CA GLU A 162 3.90 10.67 -20.06
C GLU A 162 2.55 9.96 -19.98
N ILE A 163 2.42 8.86 -20.72
CA ILE A 163 1.30 7.92 -20.60
C ILE A 163 1.69 6.87 -19.56
N VAL A 164 0.92 6.83 -18.46
CA VAL A 164 1.13 5.89 -17.35
C VAL A 164 -0.04 4.92 -17.28
N MET A 165 0.24 3.64 -17.54
CA MET A 165 -0.74 2.58 -17.33
C MET A 165 -0.60 2.00 -15.93
N VAL A 166 -1.71 1.90 -15.17
CA VAL A 166 -1.74 1.26 -13.86
C VAL A 166 -2.65 0.03 -13.93
N ILE A 167 -2.07 -1.15 -13.68
CA ILE A 167 -2.78 -2.43 -13.68
C ILE A 167 -3.15 -2.79 -12.24
N GLY A 168 -4.45 -2.82 -11.96
CA GLY A 168 -5.02 -3.03 -10.63
C GLY A 168 -5.37 -1.73 -9.91
N CYS A 169 -6.67 -1.50 -9.69
CA CYS A 169 -7.22 -0.32 -9.04
C CYS A 169 -7.61 -0.57 -7.56
N GLY A 170 -6.86 -1.43 -6.84
CA GLY A 170 -6.92 -1.54 -5.38
C GLY A 170 -6.26 -0.33 -4.69
N MET A 171 -6.18 -0.33 -3.35
CA MET A 171 -5.63 0.81 -2.58
C MET A 171 -4.24 1.27 -3.06
N VAL A 172 -3.34 0.33 -3.35
CA VAL A 172 -1.99 0.63 -3.84
C VAL A 172 -2.04 1.23 -5.25
N GLY A 173 -2.85 0.62 -6.14
CA GLY A 173 -3.06 1.14 -7.50
C GLY A 173 -3.71 2.51 -7.51
N MET A 174 -4.70 2.77 -6.64
CA MET A 174 -5.29 4.10 -6.46
C MET A 174 -4.25 5.15 -6.06
N GLY A 175 -3.34 4.80 -5.15
CA GLY A 175 -2.21 5.66 -4.80
C GLY A 175 -1.32 5.96 -6.03
N ALA A 176 -1.04 4.97 -6.87
CA ALA A 176 -0.27 5.17 -8.10
C ALA A 176 -0.99 6.06 -9.10
N ILE A 177 -2.31 5.84 -9.32
CA ILE A 177 -3.15 6.66 -10.20
C ILE A 177 -3.14 8.13 -9.75
N VAL A 178 -3.45 8.37 -8.48
CA VAL A 178 -3.40 9.72 -7.89
C VAL A 178 -2.05 10.39 -8.13
N ARG A 179 -0.97 9.68 -7.80
CA ARG A 179 0.38 10.27 -7.89
C ARG A 179 0.80 10.55 -9.32
N ALA A 180 0.48 9.67 -10.26
CA ALA A 180 0.78 9.87 -11.68
C ALA A 180 -0.01 11.07 -12.24
N ALA A 181 -1.30 11.18 -11.91
CA ALA A 181 -2.12 12.33 -12.30
C ALA A 181 -1.60 13.66 -11.71
N LEU A 182 -1.18 13.66 -10.43
CA LEU A 182 -0.53 14.83 -9.78
C LEU A 182 0.82 15.20 -10.40
N ARG A 183 1.45 14.30 -11.16
CA ARG A 183 2.67 14.57 -11.94
C ARG A 183 2.36 15.12 -13.33
N GLY A 184 1.10 15.24 -13.73
CA GLY A 184 0.71 15.71 -15.07
C GLY A 184 0.73 14.61 -16.14
N ALA A 185 0.78 13.33 -15.74
CA ALA A 185 0.73 12.21 -16.67
C ALA A 185 -0.70 11.95 -17.18
N THR A 186 -0.82 11.41 -18.38
CA THR A 186 -2.06 10.81 -18.88
C THR A 186 -2.17 9.39 -18.31
N VAL A 187 -3.15 9.15 -17.43
CA VAL A 187 -3.26 7.87 -16.71
C VAL A 187 -4.31 6.97 -17.35
N ILE A 188 -3.90 5.74 -17.67
CA ILE A 188 -4.76 4.63 -18.12
C ILE A 188 -4.87 3.64 -16.94
N ALA A 189 -6.05 3.51 -16.33
CA ALA A 189 -6.29 2.56 -15.24
C ALA A 189 -6.95 1.29 -15.78
N VAL A 190 -6.45 0.12 -15.36
CA VAL A 190 -6.93 -1.19 -15.81
C VAL A 190 -7.34 -2.03 -14.60
N ASP A 191 -8.58 -2.52 -14.58
CA ASP A 191 -9.10 -3.44 -13.55
C ASP A 191 -10.16 -4.36 -14.15
N LEU A 192 -10.66 -5.30 -13.36
CA LEU A 192 -11.78 -6.19 -13.68
C LEU A 192 -13.13 -5.67 -13.17
N ASP A 193 -13.13 -4.65 -12.31
CA ASP A 193 -14.28 -4.15 -11.56
C ASP A 193 -14.62 -2.70 -11.94
N ASP A 194 -15.85 -2.50 -12.45
CA ASP A 194 -16.30 -1.18 -12.92
C ASP A 194 -16.42 -0.14 -11.81
N GLU A 195 -16.72 -0.53 -10.56
CA GLU A 195 -16.79 0.40 -9.43
C GLU A 195 -15.40 0.96 -9.10
N LYS A 196 -14.37 0.10 -9.16
CA LYS A 196 -12.97 0.52 -9.01
C LYS A 196 -12.52 1.41 -10.15
N LEU A 197 -12.91 1.10 -11.37
CA LEU A 197 -12.61 1.93 -12.53
C LEU A 197 -13.29 3.29 -12.47
N ALA A 198 -14.54 3.36 -12.00
CA ALA A 198 -15.24 4.62 -11.77
C ALA A 198 -14.50 5.48 -10.72
N LEU A 199 -14.07 4.87 -9.62
CA LEU A 199 -13.27 5.58 -8.61
C LEU A 199 -11.89 5.99 -9.15
N ALA A 200 -11.25 5.17 -9.99
CA ALA A 200 -9.99 5.52 -10.64
C ALA A 200 -10.12 6.79 -11.50
N ARG A 201 -11.25 6.95 -12.23
CA ARG A 201 -11.56 8.21 -12.96
C ARG A 201 -11.68 9.40 -12.03
N GLU A 202 -12.39 9.24 -10.92
CA GLU A 202 -12.61 10.31 -9.94
C GLU A 202 -11.30 10.81 -9.33
N VAL A 203 -10.33 9.92 -9.12
CA VAL A 203 -9.03 10.28 -8.53
C VAL A 203 -7.96 10.67 -9.56
N GLY A 204 -8.31 10.73 -10.85
CA GLY A 204 -7.45 11.33 -11.88
C GLY A 204 -7.04 10.42 -13.04
N ALA A 205 -7.60 9.22 -13.19
CA ALA A 205 -7.39 8.43 -14.40
C ALA A 205 -8.08 9.10 -15.59
N THR A 206 -7.32 9.36 -16.65
CA THR A 206 -7.83 9.92 -17.91
C THR A 206 -8.68 8.90 -18.66
N TYR A 207 -8.18 7.66 -18.70
CA TYR A 207 -8.84 6.53 -19.34
C TYR A 207 -8.95 5.35 -18.37
N VAL A 208 -9.98 4.52 -18.58
CA VAL A 208 -10.16 3.28 -17.84
C VAL A 208 -10.48 2.15 -18.78
N ILE A 209 -9.99 0.95 -18.47
CA ILE A 209 -10.18 -0.27 -19.28
C ILE A 209 -10.65 -1.38 -18.35
N ASN A 210 -11.83 -1.95 -18.61
CA ASN A 210 -12.26 -3.18 -17.96
C ASN A 210 -11.71 -4.38 -18.73
N SER A 211 -10.63 -4.98 -18.21
CA SER A 211 -9.94 -6.10 -18.87
C SER A 211 -10.75 -7.40 -18.93
N ARG A 212 -11.95 -7.44 -18.34
CA ARG A 212 -12.89 -8.56 -18.48
C ARG A 212 -13.74 -8.43 -19.74
N THR A 213 -14.02 -7.22 -20.18
CA THR A 213 -14.99 -6.92 -21.26
C THR A 213 -14.36 -6.24 -22.45
N GLU A 214 -13.16 -5.68 -22.30
CA GLU A 214 -12.44 -4.94 -23.35
C GLU A 214 -11.10 -5.60 -23.69
N ASN A 215 -10.66 -5.44 -24.93
CA ASN A 215 -9.31 -5.81 -25.35
C ASN A 215 -8.33 -4.73 -24.88
N VAL A 216 -7.52 -5.05 -23.87
CA VAL A 216 -6.58 -4.10 -23.26
C VAL A 216 -5.60 -3.55 -24.29
N HIS A 217 -5.04 -4.41 -25.15
CA HIS A 217 -4.08 -3.99 -26.16
C HIS A 217 -4.66 -2.96 -27.13
N GLU A 218 -5.83 -3.25 -27.73
CA GLU A 218 -6.50 -2.33 -28.65
C GLU A 218 -6.78 -0.97 -28.01
N ARG A 219 -7.24 -0.97 -26.75
CA ARG A 219 -7.54 0.27 -26.01
C ARG A 219 -6.28 1.05 -25.67
N VAL A 220 -5.20 0.38 -25.24
CA VAL A 220 -3.92 1.05 -24.97
C VAL A 220 -3.36 1.66 -26.25
N GLN A 221 -3.41 0.95 -27.38
CA GLN A 221 -2.97 1.49 -28.68
C GLN A 221 -3.80 2.72 -29.08
N GLU A 222 -5.13 2.66 -28.91
CA GLU A 222 -6.01 3.81 -29.18
C GLU A 222 -5.63 5.04 -28.32
N TYR A 223 -5.46 4.85 -27.03
CA TYR A 223 -5.20 5.95 -26.08
C TYR A 223 -3.77 6.50 -26.15
N SER A 224 -2.83 5.71 -26.64
CA SER A 224 -1.43 6.08 -26.80
C SER A 224 -1.04 6.50 -28.22
N GLY A 225 -2.00 6.53 -29.15
CA GLY A 225 -1.70 6.81 -30.56
C GLY A 225 -0.81 5.75 -31.21
N GLY A 226 -0.88 4.50 -30.75
CA GLY A 226 -0.11 3.37 -31.29
C GLY A 226 1.28 3.17 -30.64
N LEU A 227 1.64 3.95 -29.62
CA LEU A 227 2.99 3.93 -29.04
C LEU A 227 3.13 3.02 -27.81
N GLY A 228 2.02 2.68 -27.13
CA GLY A 228 2.02 2.02 -25.83
C GLY A 228 2.22 3.01 -24.66
N ALA A 229 2.30 2.50 -23.44
CA ALA A 229 2.47 3.33 -22.26
C ALA A 229 3.96 3.56 -21.92
N ASP A 230 4.36 4.81 -21.64
CA ASP A 230 5.75 5.14 -21.25
C ASP A 230 6.14 4.47 -19.93
N VAL A 231 5.20 4.35 -19.02
CA VAL A 231 5.37 3.65 -17.73
C VAL A 231 4.19 2.73 -17.48
N VAL A 232 4.45 1.48 -17.15
CA VAL A 232 3.42 0.55 -16.67
C VAL A 232 3.70 0.19 -15.22
N ILE A 233 2.72 0.42 -14.35
CA ILE A 233 2.78 0.07 -12.92
C ILE A 233 1.89 -1.15 -12.68
N GLU A 234 2.51 -2.27 -12.32
CA GLU A 234 1.85 -3.54 -12.02
C GLU A 234 1.58 -3.64 -10.52
N ALA A 235 0.28 -3.60 -10.13
CA ALA A 235 -0.16 -3.58 -8.73
C ALA A 235 -1.11 -4.74 -8.34
N VAL A 236 -1.15 -5.82 -9.14
CA VAL A 236 -2.00 -7.01 -8.92
C VAL A 236 -1.18 -8.18 -8.39
N GLY A 237 -0.04 -8.47 -9.01
CA GLY A 237 0.83 -9.59 -8.65
C GLY A 237 0.35 -10.92 -9.24
N SER A 238 -0.08 -10.94 -10.50
CA SER A 238 -0.39 -12.18 -11.21
C SER A 238 0.53 -12.38 -12.42
N PRO A 239 0.82 -13.63 -12.84
CA PRO A 239 1.61 -13.87 -14.04
C PRO A 239 1.04 -13.16 -15.27
N ALA A 240 -0.27 -13.16 -15.44
CA ALA A 240 -0.94 -12.53 -16.60
C ALA A 240 -0.73 -11.02 -16.62
N THR A 241 -0.82 -10.33 -15.46
CA THR A 241 -0.64 -8.87 -15.38
C THR A 241 0.81 -8.46 -15.53
N TYR A 242 1.76 -9.30 -15.12
CA TYR A 242 3.18 -9.09 -15.41
C TYR A 242 3.51 -9.18 -16.90
N VAL A 243 2.93 -10.18 -17.59
CA VAL A 243 3.09 -10.31 -19.05
C VAL A 243 2.44 -9.11 -19.75
N MET A 244 1.21 -8.77 -19.38
CA MET A 244 0.51 -7.58 -19.89
C MET A 244 1.35 -6.32 -19.72
N ALA A 245 2.02 -6.14 -18.58
CA ALA A 245 2.85 -4.96 -18.36
C ALA A 245 4.02 -4.84 -19.35
N VAL A 246 4.63 -5.97 -19.72
CA VAL A 246 5.71 -6.02 -20.71
C VAL A 246 5.17 -5.85 -22.16
N ASP A 247 3.97 -6.35 -22.43
CA ASP A 247 3.36 -6.25 -23.76
C ASP A 247 2.94 -4.81 -24.05
N GLU A 248 2.33 -4.12 -23.10
CA GLU A 248 1.74 -2.79 -23.27
C GLU A 248 2.70 -1.61 -23.05
N VAL A 249 3.88 -1.86 -22.50
CA VAL A 249 4.90 -0.80 -22.34
C VAL A 249 5.49 -0.41 -23.71
N SER A 250 5.71 0.89 -23.90
CA SER A 250 6.33 1.45 -25.12
C SER A 250 7.80 1.02 -25.28
N PHE A 251 8.38 1.28 -26.43
CA PHE A 251 9.83 1.22 -26.63
C PHE A 251 10.52 2.21 -25.69
N THR A 252 11.64 1.83 -25.09
CA THR A 252 12.38 2.57 -24.06
C THR A 252 11.58 2.87 -22.79
N GLY A 253 10.45 2.19 -22.62
CA GLY A 253 9.54 2.37 -21.50
C GLY A 253 9.99 1.65 -20.22
N ARG A 254 9.22 1.85 -19.16
CA ARG A 254 9.55 1.36 -17.80
C ARG A 254 8.40 0.55 -17.23
N VAL A 255 8.67 -0.67 -16.80
CA VAL A 255 7.74 -1.49 -16.04
C VAL A 255 8.11 -1.42 -14.56
N VAL A 256 7.16 -1.03 -13.71
CA VAL A 256 7.34 -0.95 -12.25
C VAL A 256 6.46 -2.00 -11.57
N CYS A 257 7.08 -3.00 -10.96
CA CYS A 257 6.40 -4.11 -10.30
C CYS A 257 6.24 -3.86 -8.81
N ILE A 258 5.01 -3.89 -8.31
CA ILE A 258 4.65 -3.81 -6.88
C ILE A 258 4.08 -5.15 -6.40
N GLY A 259 3.19 -5.75 -7.19
CA GLY A 259 2.52 -6.99 -6.84
C GLY A 259 3.46 -8.18 -6.79
N TYR A 260 3.20 -9.14 -5.88
CA TYR A 260 3.98 -10.37 -5.78
C TYR A 260 3.27 -11.50 -6.51
N ALA A 261 3.82 -11.97 -7.63
CA ALA A 261 3.32 -13.17 -8.28
C ALA A 261 3.61 -14.40 -7.40
N LYS A 262 2.60 -15.27 -7.25
CA LYS A 262 2.70 -16.49 -6.41
C LYS A 262 3.37 -17.66 -7.11
N SER A 263 3.57 -17.55 -8.42
CA SER A 263 4.22 -18.55 -9.28
C SER A 263 5.19 -17.84 -10.22
N GLY A 264 6.06 -18.62 -10.87
CA GLY A 264 6.96 -18.12 -11.90
C GLY A 264 6.19 -17.41 -13.02
N VAL A 265 6.79 -16.36 -13.59
CA VAL A 265 6.27 -15.65 -14.75
C VAL A 265 7.17 -15.94 -15.94
N GLU A 266 6.59 -16.42 -17.04
CA GLU A 266 7.31 -16.68 -18.28
C GLU A 266 7.22 -15.46 -19.18
N PHE A 267 8.37 -14.91 -19.60
CA PHE A 267 8.47 -13.77 -20.49
C PHE A 267 9.15 -14.13 -21.81
N GLN A 268 8.71 -13.50 -22.88
CA GLN A 268 9.47 -13.46 -24.12
C GLN A 268 10.58 -12.42 -24.01
N THR A 269 11.77 -12.84 -23.60
CA THR A 269 12.90 -11.94 -23.30
C THR A 269 13.36 -11.10 -24.49
N LYS A 270 12.97 -11.49 -25.74
CA LYS A 270 13.20 -10.65 -26.94
C LYS A 270 12.67 -9.23 -26.79
N TYR A 271 11.53 -9.05 -26.08
CA TYR A 271 10.93 -7.72 -25.86
C TYR A 271 11.78 -6.85 -24.95
N PHE A 272 12.52 -7.41 -24.01
CA PHE A 272 13.42 -6.65 -23.15
C PHE A 272 14.53 -5.99 -23.96
N VAL A 273 15.06 -6.71 -24.96
CA VAL A 273 16.12 -6.21 -25.83
C VAL A 273 15.56 -5.32 -26.91
N GLN A 274 14.50 -5.75 -27.63
CA GLN A 274 13.94 -5.00 -28.75
C GLN A 274 13.34 -3.65 -28.33
N LYS A 275 12.66 -3.63 -27.19
CA LYS A 275 12.07 -2.39 -26.65
C LYS A 275 13.05 -1.59 -25.76
N GLU A 276 14.25 -2.10 -25.48
CA GLU A 276 15.21 -1.50 -24.54
C GLU A 276 14.56 -1.14 -23.19
N LEU A 277 13.91 -2.13 -22.56
CA LEU A 277 13.05 -1.92 -21.40
C LEU A 277 13.81 -1.77 -20.09
N ASP A 278 13.34 -0.88 -19.24
CA ASP A 278 13.65 -0.84 -17.81
C ASP A 278 12.60 -1.64 -17.01
N ILE A 279 13.00 -2.71 -16.31
CA ILE A 279 12.15 -3.42 -15.36
C ILE A 279 12.60 -3.08 -13.95
N ARG A 280 11.69 -2.48 -13.15
CA ARG A 280 12.00 -1.92 -11.83
C ARG A 280 11.09 -2.52 -10.77
N GLY A 281 11.65 -3.05 -9.69
CA GLY A 281 10.91 -3.37 -8.48
C GLY A 281 10.58 -2.13 -7.66
N SER A 282 9.40 -2.09 -7.08
CA SER A 282 8.98 -1.11 -6.08
C SER A 282 8.56 -1.83 -4.81
N ARG A 283 9.16 -1.49 -3.67
CA ARG A 283 8.90 -2.14 -2.39
C ARG A 283 8.62 -1.11 -1.32
N ASN A 284 7.53 -1.28 -0.54
CA ASN A 284 7.22 -0.43 0.59
C ASN A 284 7.13 1.06 0.17
N ALA A 285 7.43 1.99 1.10
CA ALA A 285 7.49 3.41 0.84
C ALA A 285 8.57 4.10 1.68
N LEU A 286 9.03 5.25 1.24
CA LEU A 286 9.93 6.13 1.98
C LEU A 286 9.13 7.16 2.79
N PRO A 287 9.69 7.75 3.87
CA PRO A 287 9.02 8.81 4.62
C PRO A 287 8.56 10.00 3.76
N ALA A 288 9.23 10.26 2.64
CA ALA A 288 8.84 11.30 1.70
C ALA A 288 7.51 10.97 1.00
N ASP A 289 7.25 9.70 0.71
CA ASP A 289 6.01 9.25 0.06
C ASP A 289 4.82 9.40 1.02
N PHE A 290 5.00 9.06 2.32
CA PHE A 290 3.99 9.31 3.37
C PHE A 290 3.63 10.80 3.45
N ARG A 291 4.64 11.69 3.49
CA ARG A 291 4.39 13.13 3.51
C ARG A 291 3.66 13.63 2.26
N ALA A 292 3.96 13.06 1.10
CA ALA A 292 3.28 13.42 -0.14
C ALA A 292 1.80 13.00 -0.13
N VAL A 293 1.48 11.82 0.43
CA VAL A 293 0.08 11.38 0.64
C VAL A 293 -0.63 12.29 1.62
N ILE A 294 0.00 12.62 2.76
CA ILE A 294 -0.56 13.55 3.75
C ILE A 294 -0.87 14.91 3.09
N HIS A 295 0.05 15.42 2.27
CA HIS A 295 -0.18 16.67 1.54
C HIS A 295 -1.39 16.54 0.59
N TYR A 296 -1.48 15.46 -0.18
CA TYR A 296 -2.62 15.21 -1.06
C TYR A 296 -3.94 15.14 -0.27
N MET A 297 -4.00 14.38 0.81
CA MET A 297 -5.23 14.27 1.62
C MET A 297 -5.68 15.60 2.20
N LYS A 298 -4.76 16.51 2.54
CA LYS A 298 -5.06 17.86 3.01
C LYS A 298 -5.70 18.76 1.95
N THR A 299 -5.60 18.43 0.68
CA THR A 299 -6.30 19.20 -0.39
C THR A 299 -7.81 19.00 -0.38
N GLY A 300 -8.30 17.97 0.35
CA GLY A 300 -9.73 17.62 0.38
C GLY A 300 -10.21 16.82 -0.84
N ASN A 301 -9.34 16.52 -1.80
CA ASN A 301 -9.71 15.81 -3.03
C ASN A 301 -9.64 14.26 -2.89
N CYS A 302 -9.22 13.75 -1.73
CA CYS A 302 -9.18 12.31 -1.49
C CYS A 302 -10.59 11.80 -1.17
N PRO A 303 -11.16 10.87 -1.95
CA PRO A 303 -12.51 10.35 -1.71
C PRO A 303 -12.52 9.27 -0.61
N VAL A 304 -12.10 9.65 0.61
CA VAL A 304 -11.86 8.74 1.74
C VAL A 304 -13.04 7.81 1.99
N GLU A 305 -14.28 8.33 1.93
CA GLU A 305 -15.49 7.55 2.18
C GLU A 305 -15.69 6.40 1.19
N LYS A 306 -15.20 6.55 -0.05
CA LYS A 306 -15.29 5.52 -1.08
C LYS A 306 -14.14 4.51 -0.99
N LEU A 307 -13.05 4.88 -0.33
CA LEU A 307 -11.89 4.01 -0.12
C LEU A 307 -12.04 3.08 1.10
N ILE A 308 -13.01 3.34 1.97
CA ILE A 308 -13.31 2.53 3.15
C ILE A 308 -14.57 1.72 2.88
N SER A 309 -14.41 0.41 2.70
CA SER A 309 -15.54 -0.51 2.45
C SER A 309 -16.35 -0.78 3.69
N SER A 310 -15.70 -0.89 4.85
CA SER A 310 -16.38 -1.09 6.14
C SER A 310 -15.47 -0.72 7.32
N ILE A 311 -16.11 -0.42 8.46
CA ILE A 311 -15.44 -0.22 9.75
C ILE A 311 -16.10 -1.22 10.71
N VAL A 312 -15.28 -2.05 11.35
CA VAL A 312 -15.72 -3.10 12.27
C VAL A 312 -15.06 -2.99 13.63
N SER A 313 -15.65 -3.57 14.68
CA SER A 313 -15.00 -3.73 15.97
C SER A 313 -13.96 -4.87 15.94
N PRO A 314 -13.02 -4.94 16.90
CA PRO A 314 -12.11 -6.08 17.02
C PRO A 314 -12.80 -7.43 17.10
N GLU A 315 -13.95 -7.49 17.75
CA GLU A 315 -14.76 -8.71 17.90
C GLU A 315 -15.28 -9.21 16.55
N ASN A 316 -15.58 -8.32 15.61
CA ASN A 316 -16.09 -8.62 14.26
C ASN A 316 -14.99 -8.73 13.21
N ALA A 317 -13.71 -8.58 13.59
CA ALA A 317 -12.56 -8.60 12.67
C ALA A 317 -12.43 -9.94 11.91
N SER A 318 -12.71 -11.07 12.59
CA SER A 318 -12.66 -12.40 11.98
C SER A 318 -13.71 -12.57 10.89
N GLU A 319 -14.96 -12.19 11.17
CA GLU A 319 -16.07 -12.25 10.21
C GLU A 319 -15.82 -11.38 8.99
N ALA A 320 -15.32 -10.15 9.21
CA ALA A 320 -14.97 -9.23 8.12
C ALA A 320 -13.85 -9.78 7.24
N MET A 321 -12.82 -10.41 7.83
CA MET A 321 -11.74 -11.05 7.10
C MET A 321 -12.22 -12.27 6.30
N GLU A 322 -13.11 -13.07 6.85
CA GLU A 322 -13.74 -14.21 6.17
C GLU A 322 -14.56 -13.74 4.98
N GLY A 323 -15.41 -12.72 5.16
CA GLY A 323 -16.17 -12.11 4.07
C GLY A 323 -15.28 -11.57 2.94
N TRP A 324 -14.14 -10.94 3.31
CA TRP A 324 -13.17 -10.49 2.34
C TRP A 324 -12.51 -11.65 1.59
N ALA A 325 -12.20 -12.75 2.28
CA ALA A 325 -11.59 -13.93 1.67
C ALA A 325 -12.50 -14.57 0.59
N VAL A 326 -13.82 -14.48 0.76
CA VAL A 326 -14.82 -14.97 -0.21
C VAL A 326 -14.93 -14.05 -1.43
N ASN A 327 -14.89 -12.72 -1.24
CA ASN A 327 -15.07 -11.72 -2.29
C ASN A 327 -13.94 -10.69 -2.33
N PRO A 328 -12.69 -11.07 -2.63
CA PRO A 328 -11.53 -10.18 -2.51
C PRO A 328 -11.57 -8.99 -3.46
N GLY A 329 -12.26 -9.10 -4.58
CA GLY A 329 -12.38 -8.02 -5.57
C GLY A 329 -13.26 -6.85 -5.13
N LYS A 330 -14.18 -7.05 -4.18
CA LYS A 330 -15.19 -6.05 -3.79
C LYS A 330 -14.76 -5.15 -2.62
N VAL A 331 -13.60 -5.37 -2.04
CA VAL A 331 -13.12 -4.63 -0.89
C VAL A 331 -12.00 -3.68 -1.30
N PHE A 332 -12.13 -2.39 -0.96
CA PHE A 332 -11.02 -1.45 -0.99
C PHE A 332 -10.22 -1.54 0.32
N ARG A 333 -10.86 -1.15 1.43
CA ARG A 333 -10.24 -1.26 2.76
C ARG A 333 -11.28 -1.55 3.84
N ILE A 334 -10.97 -2.51 4.70
CA ILE A 334 -11.69 -2.76 5.95
C ILE A 334 -10.85 -2.17 7.06
N LEU A 335 -11.45 -1.32 7.91
CA LEU A 335 -10.81 -0.78 9.11
C LEU A 335 -11.34 -1.48 10.36
N VAL A 336 -10.46 -1.83 11.27
CA VAL A 336 -10.80 -2.27 12.63
C VAL A 336 -10.65 -1.05 13.54
N LYS A 337 -11.71 -0.70 14.27
CA LYS A 337 -11.75 0.43 15.21
C LYS A 337 -11.57 -0.08 16.64
N PHE A 338 -10.55 0.40 17.32
CA PHE A 338 -10.24 0.13 18.73
C PHE A 338 -10.78 1.20 19.68
#